data_804244769dc070e6d173d8a47aca3deb
#
_entry.id   804244769dc070e6d173d8a47aca3deb
#
_cell.length_a   1.000
_cell.length_b   1.000
_cell.length_c   1.000
_cell.angle_alpha   90.00
_cell.angle_beta   90.00
_cell.angle_gamma   90.00
#
_symmetry.space_group_name_H-M   'P 1'
#
loop_
_entity.id
_entity.type
_entity.pdbx_description
1 polymer ?
#
loop_
_entity_poly.entity_id
_entity_poly.type
_entity_poly.pdbx_seq_one_letter_code
_entity_poly.pdbx_strand_id
1 'polypeptide(L)'
;DKSQEQNLYLNITDVTIDHLLHHKKNNRCTVSTINILDDKEREGYLLKNDIIISMLPARLHMILANSCLKLKKNLITASYVSDEMRGINTDVKDRNLIFLNEMGLDPGIDHMSAKKIIDKLKENSCSIYSFKSYTGGLIAPESDNNSWNYKFTWNPRNVVLAGQGSPAKYIENKKYKYLPYNRLFENTERIKINEYGGFDVYPNRDSLKYREIYDLNDIETMIRGTIRKVGFPNSWNMLIRLGLTDDSFKMFDCKDLSYRDFLNRFLPYNKSLTVEEKVKNLLNIKEKDIDWVK
;
A
#
# COMPACT_ATOMS: atom_id res chain seq x y z
N ASP A 1 -18.35 9.90 18.75
CA ASP A 1 -18.66 8.49 18.51
C ASP A 1 -20.04 8.35 17.85
N LYS A 2 -20.05 8.22 16.52
CA LYS A 2 -21.30 8.12 15.73
C LYS A 2 -22.06 6.80 15.98
N SER A 3 -21.46 5.82 16.65
CA SER A 3 -22.15 4.55 16.97
C SER A 3 -23.32 4.76 17.92
N GLN A 4 -23.27 5.78 18.77
CA GLN A 4 -24.35 6.10 19.68
C GLN A 4 -25.58 6.67 18.98
N GLU A 5 -25.37 7.47 17.92
CA GLU A 5 -26.46 8.09 17.15
C GLU A 5 -27.20 7.06 16.27
N GLN A 6 -26.52 5.99 15.86
CA GLN A 6 -27.03 5.02 14.89
C GLN A 6 -27.38 3.64 15.47
N ASN A 7 -27.33 3.48 16.78
CA ASN A 7 -27.63 2.20 17.47
C ASN A 7 -26.73 1.02 17.00
N LEU A 8 -25.46 1.31 16.66
CA LEU A 8 -24.50 0.33 16.17
C LEU A 8 -23.72 -0.30 17.35
N TYR A 9 -23.47 -1.59 17.26
CA TYR A 9 -22.58 -2.34 18.15
C TYR A 9 -21.34 -2.76 17.35
N LEU A 10 -20.16 -2.52 17.90
CA LEU A 10 -18.89 -2.81 17.25
C LEU A 10 -18.20 -3.98 17.99
N ASN A 11 -17.92 -5.05 17.26
CA ASN A 11 -17.12 -6.16 17.75
C ASN A 11 -15.76 -6.14 17.04
N ILE A 12 -14.69 -5.87 17.79
CA ILE A 12 -13.32 -5.81 17.26
C ILE A 12 -12.60 -7.10 17.65
N THR A 13 -11.91 -7.69 16.67
CA THR A 13 -11.09 -8.88 16.93
C THR A 13 -9.72 -8.77 16.27
N ASP A 14 -8.73 -9.34 16.93
CA ASP A 14 -7.39 -9.55 16.40
C ASP A 14 -6.80 -10.81 17.07
N VAL A 15 -5.65 -11.29 16.59
CA VAL A 15 -4.88 -12.36 17.25
C VAL A 15 -4.27 -11.88 18.58
N THR A 16 -4.02 -10.57 18.72
CA THR A 16 -3.60 -9.88 19.96
C THR A 16 -4.45 -8.65 20.16
N ILE A 17 -4.88 -8.40 21.38
CA ILE A 17 -5.83 -7.32 21.69
C ILE A 17 -5.30 -6.23 22.62
N ASP A 18 -4.07 -6.33 23.10
CA ASP A 18 -3.53 -5.39 24.08
C ASP A 18 -3.60 -3.94 23.61
N HIS A 19 -3.29 -3.70 22.35
CA HIS A 19 -3.38 -2.39 21.71
C HIS A 19 -4.82 -1.89 21.47
N LEU A 20 -5.82 -2.76 21.62
CA LEU A 20 -7.24 -2.47 21.40
C LEU A 20 -8.03 -2.32 22.72
N LEU A 21 -7.42 -2.61 23.86
CA LEU A 21 -8.13 -2.63 25.14
C LEU A 21 -8.76 -1.29 25.53
N HIS A 22 -8.20 -0.17 25.05
CA HIS A 22 -8.76 1.15 25.29
C HIS A 22 -10.18 1.34 24.70
N HIS A 23 -10.55 0.57 23.65
CA HIS A 23 -11.88 0.60 23.06
C HIS A 23 -12.94 -0.07 23.94
N LYS A 24 -12.57 -0.92 24.90
CA LYS A 24 -13.50 -1.53 25.88
C LYS A 24 -14.18 -0.52 26.80
N LYS A 25 -13.69 0.72 26.85
CA LYS A 25 -14.34 1.79 27.64
C LYS A 25 -15.70 2.21 27.05
N ASN A 26 -15.97 1.87 25.79
CA ASN A 26 -17.27 2.10 25.18
C ASN A 26 -18.15 0.85 25.37
N ASN A 27 -19.29 1.00 26.05
CA ASN A 27 -20.25 -0.07 26.32
C ASN A 27 -20.90 -0.69 25.07
N ARG A 28 -20.75 -0.07 23.90
CA ARG A 28 -21.18 -0.60 22.59
C ARG A 28 -20.02 -1.21 21.79
N CYS A 29 -18.85 -1.36 22.39
CA CYS A 29 -17.69 -1.96 21.75
C CYS A 29 -17.20 -3.16 22.56
N THR A 30 -17.08 -4.30 21.90
CA THR A 30 -16.42 -5.48 22.47
C THR A 30 -15.09 -5.71 21.77
N VAL A 31 -14.11 -6.22 22.51
CA VAL A 31 -12.79 -6.58 21.99
C VAL A 31 -12.49 -8.00 22.42
N SER A 32 -12.15 -8.88 21.48
CA SER A 32 -11.84 -10.28 21.74
C SER A 32 -10.74 -10.81 20.84
N THR A 33 -10.04 -11.83 21.28
CA THR A 33 -9.08 -12.56 20.45
C THR A 33 -9.79 -13.61 19.61
N ILE A 34 -9.32 -13.80 18.38
CA ILE A 34 -9.78 -14.84 17.48
C ILE A 34 -8.65 -15.31 16.55
N ASN A 35 -8.55 -16.61 16.35
CA ASN A 35 -7.74 -17.15 15.27
C ASN A 35 -8.58 -17.26 13.99
N ILE A 36 -8.41 -16.35 13.06
CA ILE A 36 -9.17 -16.33 11.79
C ILE A 36 -8.93 -17.58 10.93
N LEU A 37 -7.85 -18.34 11.16
CA LEU A 37 -7.54 -19.57 10.45
C LEU A 37 -8.28 -20.78 11.03
N ASP A 38 -8.81 -20.68 12.24
CA ASP A 38 -9.66 -21.70 12.82
C ASP A 38 -11.11 -21.51 12.33
N ASP A 39 -11.65 -22.52 11.65
CA ASP A 39 -12.97 -22.44 11.03
C ASP A 39 -14.09 -22.28 12.06
N LYS A 40 -13.99 -22.93 13.22
CA LYS A 40 -15.04 -22.87 14.25
C LYS A 40 -15.07 -21.52 14.95
N GLU A 41 -13.89 -20.99 15.31
CA GLU A 41 -13.78 -19.66 15.88
C GLU A 41 -14.27 -18.59 14.92
N ARG A 42 -13.81 -18.66 13.66
CA ARG A 42 -14.19 -17.72 12.60
C ARG A 42 -15.68 -17.73 12.35
N GLU A 43 -16.26 -18.89 12.05
CA GLU A 43 -17.69 -19.00 11.75
C GLU A 43 -18.57 -18.65 12.96
N GLY A 44 -18.19 -19.09 14.16
CA GLY A 44 -18.89 -18.73 15.40
C GLY A 44 -18.89 -17.23 15.68
N TYR A 45 -17.84 -16.53 15.29
CA TYR A 45 -17.77 -15.07 15.39
C TYR A 45 -18.62 -14.38 14.31
N LEU A 46 -18.52 -14.82 13.06
CA LEU A 46 -19.28 -14.25 11.94
C LEU A 46 -20.78 -14.33 12.15
N LEU A 47 -21.28 -15.43 12.75
CA LEU A 47 -22.72 -15.62 13.01
C LEU A 47 -23.30 -14.53 13.93
N LYS A 48 -22.52 -13.96 14.81
CA LYS A 48 -22.94 -12.94 15.78
C LYS A 48 -22.98 -11.50 15.23
N ASN A 49 -22.58 -11.32 13.96
CA ASN A 49 -22.45 -10.00 13.37
C ASN A 49 -23.23 -9.91 12.06
N ASP A 50 -23.81 -8.76 11.75
CA ASP A 50 -24.60 -8.54 10.54
C ASP A 50 -23.71 -8.14 9.35
N ILE A 51 -22.71 -7.31 9.60
CA ILE A 51 -21.75 -6.83 8.60
C ILE A 51 -20.33 -7.12 9.09
N ILE A 52 -19.51 -7.62 8.20
CA ILE A 52 -18.13 -7.98 8.47
C ILE A 52 -17.21 -6.96 7.78
N ILE A 53 -16.33 -6.32 8.56
CA ILE A 53 -15.29 -5.42 8.04
C ILE A 53 -13.95 -6.12 8.21
N SER A 54 -13.30 -6.43 7.10
CA SER A 54 -12.01 -7.11 7.10
C SER A 54 -10.85 -6.14 6.95
N MET A 55 -10.06 -6.00 8.01
CA MET A 55 -8.80 -5.27 8.02
C MET A 55 -7.58 -6.22 7.98
N LEU A 56 -7.81 -7.46 7.60
CA LEU A 56 -6.79 -8.50 7.50
C LEU A 56 -5.79 -8.22 6.37
N PRO A 57 -4.60 -8.84 6.39
CA PRO A 57 -3.74 -8.89 5.22
C PRO A 57 -4.46 -9.48 4.00
N ALA A 58 -4.19 -8.95 2.80
CA ALA A 58 -4.90 -9.28 1.55
C ALA A 58 -5.05 -10.80 1.30
N ARG A 59 -4.01 -11.59 1.61
CA ARG A 59 -4.00 -13.06 1.45
C ARG A 59 -5.04 -13.80 2.29
N LEU A 60 -5.61 -13.17 3.31
CA LEU A 60 -6.60 -13.78 4.21
C LEU A 60 -8.04 -13.39 3.86
N HIS A 61 -8.25 -12.41 2.99
CA HIS A 61 -9.60 -11.96 2.65
C HIS A 61 -10.46 -13.06 2.03
N MET A 62 -9.88 -13.94 1.19
CA MET A 62 -10.66 -15.02 0.56
C MET A 62 -11.14 -16.07 1.56
N ILE A 63 -10.36 -16.37 2.62
CA ILE A 63 -10.80 -17.28 3.69
C ILE A 63 -12.05 -16.70 4.35
N LEU A 64 -12.03 -15.41 4.65
CA LEU A 64 -13.15 -14.70 5.27
C LEU A 64 -14.34 -14.57 4.31
N ALA A 65 -14.09 -14.23 3.04
CA ALA A 65 -15.11 -14.08 2.01
C ALA A 65 -15.91 -15.37 1.80
N ASN A 66 -15.24 -16.51 1.73
CA ASN A 66 -15.89 -17.82 1.61
C ASN A 66 -16.78 -18.13 2.81
N SER A 67 -16.33 -17.82 4.02
CA SER A 67 -17.16 -17.99 5.22
C SER A 67 -18.34 -17.02 5.25
N CYS A 68 -18.14 -15.76 4.85
CA CYS A 68 -19.22 -14.78 4.72
C CYS A 68 -20.25 -15.23 3.68
N LEU A 69 -19.81 -15.75 2.55
CA LEU A 69 -20.70 -16.29 1.51
C LEU A 69 -21.52 -17.48 2.03
N LYS A 70 -20.86 -18.44 2.71
CA LYS A 70 -21.50 -19.61 3.33
C LYS A 70 -22.55 -19.20 4.37
N LEU A 71 -22.23 -18.23 5.23
CA LEU A 71 -23.06 -17.79 6.35
C LEU A 71 -24.00 -16.63 6.00
N LYS A 72 -24.06 -16.22 4.73
CA LYS A 72 -24.85 -15.11 4.22
C LYS A 72 -24.61 -13.80 4.95
N LYS A 73 -23.34 -13.41 5.10
CA LYS A 73 -22.90 -12.16 5.72
C LYS A 73 -22.36 -11.19 4.68
N ASN A 74 -22.67 -9.92 4.81
CA ASN A 74 -22.07 -8.86 4.00
C ASN A 74 -20.61 -8.62 4.41
N LEU A 75 -19.75 -8.31 3.44
CA LEU A 75 -18.32 -8.13 3.65
C LEU A 75 -17.84 -6.79 3.10
N ILE A 76 -17.01 -6.09 3.89
CA ILE A 76 -16.32 -4.88 3.47
C ILE A 76 -14.82 -5.10 3.66
N THR A 77 -13.99 -4.73 2.67
CA THR A 77 -12.53 -4.75 2.77
C THR A 77 -11.90 -3.48 2.22
N ALA A 78 -10.74 -3.11 2.75
CA ALA A 78 -9.95 -1.97 2.26
C ALA A 78 -8.97 -2.36 1.14
N SER A 79 -8.86 -3.64 0.79
CA SER A 79 -7.89 -4.14 -0.20
C SER A 79 -8.44 -4.11 -1.62
N TYR A 80 -7.51 -4.10 -2.59
CA TYR A 80 -7.85 -4.27 -4.00
C TYR A 80 -8.61 -5.57 -4.27
N VAL A 81 -9.52 -5.52 -5.23
CA VAL A 81 -10.25 -6.72 -5.69
C VAL A 81 -9.26 -7.67 -6.35
N SER A 82 -9.11 -8.88 -5.80
CA SER A 82 -8.36 -9.97 -6.45
C SER A 82 -9.19 -10.69 -7.51
N ASP A 83 -8.53 -11.47 -8.38
CA ASP A 83 -9.24 -12.26 -9.40
C ASP A 83 -10.11 -13.33 -8.75
N GLU A 84 -9.67 -13.94 -7.63
CA GLU A 84 -10.47 -14.89 -6.86
C GLU A 84 -11.73 -14.21 -6.28
N MET A 85 -11.60 -12.98 -5.77
CA MET A 85 -12.75 -12.21 -5.26
C MET A 85 -13.73 -11.87 -6.39
N ARG A 86 -13.23 -11.56 -7.59
CA ARG A 86 -14.09 -11.39 -8.79
C ARG A 86 -14.80 -12.68 -9.17
N GLY A 87 -14.12 -13.82 -9.03
CA GLY A 87 -14.66 -15.14 -9.36
C GLY A 87 -15.92 -15.50 -8.60
N ILE A 88 -16.10 -15.05 -7.36
CA ILE A 88 -17.29 -15.31 -6.54
C ILE A 88 -18.43 -14.29 -6.70
N ASN A 89 -18.28 -13.32 -7.62
CA ASN A 89 -19.26 -12.22 -7.76
C ASN A 89 -20.68 -12.70 -8.07
N THR A 90 -20.83 -13.73 -8.90
CA THR A 90 -22.16 -14.32 -9.22
C THR A 90 -22.77 -14.93 -7.97
N ASP A 91 -22.03 -15.74 -7.23
CA ASP A 91 -22.53 -16.36 -5.99
C ASP A 91 -22.96 -15.36 -4.94
N VAL A 92 -22.24 -14.23 -4.83
CA VAL A 92 -22.55 -13.11 -3.93
C VAL A 92 -23.89 -12.48 -4.33
N LYS A 93 -24.09 -12.20 -5.63
CA LYS A 93 -25.31 -11.60 -6.16
C LYS A 93 -26.52 -12.55 -6.01
N ASP A 94 -26.37 -13.82 -6.32
CA ASP A 94 -27.43 -14.81 -6.24
C ASP A 94 -27.96 -15.00 -4.80
N ARG A 95 -27.10 -14.67 -3.81
CA ARG A 95 -27.46 -14.72 -2.38
C ARG A 95 -27.94 -13.39 -1.82
N ASN A 96 -28.10 -12.36 -2.67
CA ASN A 96 -28.45 -11.00 -2.27
C ASN A 96 -27.48 -10.41 -1.23
N LEU A 97 -26.18 -10.67 -1.40
CA LEU A 97 -25.13 -10.16 -0.53
C LEU A 97 -24.39 -8.98 -1.19
N ILE A 98 -23.76 -8.18 -0.34
CA ILE A 98 -22.89 -7.07 -0.76
C ILE A 98 -21.48 -7.36 -0.26
N PHE A 99 -20.53 -7.50 -1.19
CA PHE A 99 -19.11 -7.52 -0.91
C PHE A 99 -18.48 -6.25 -1.47
N LEU A 100 -18.18 -5.28 -0.58
CA LEU A 100 -17.54 -4.01 -0.93
C LEU A 100 -16.04 -4.14 -0.70
N ASN A 101 -15.30 -4.11 -1.78
CA ASN A 101 -13.84 -4.06 -1.75
C ASN A 101 -13.37 -2.62 -2.02
N GLU A 102 -12.08 -2.36 -1.81
CA GLU A 102 -11.47 -1.06 -2.09
C GLU A 102 -12.10 0.08 -1.25
N MET A 103 -12.50 -0.23 -0.02
CA MET A 103 -13.11 0.74 0.91
C MET A 103 -12.08 1.34 1.86
N GLY A 104 -10.92 1.73 1.32
CA GLY A 104 -9.82 2.37 2.04
C GLY A 104 -9.50 3.76 1.54
N LEU A 105 -8.24 4.19 1.73
CA LEU A 105 -7.70 5.43 1.17
C LEU A 105 -7.22 5.20 -0.28
N ASP A 106 -6.32 4.23 -0.47
CA ASP A 106 -5.79 3.75 -1.74
C ASP A 106 -5.58 2.21 -1.61
N PRO A 107 -6.55 1.46 -2.11
CA PRO A 107 -7.70 1.84 -2.94
C PRO A 107 -8.93 2.30 -2.16
N GLY A 108 -9.63 3.30 -2.68
CA GLY A 108 -10.94 3.75 -2.19
C GLY A 108 -11.19 5.24 -2.40
N ILE A 109 -10.85 6.08 -1.43
CA ILE A 109 -11.07 7.53 -1.49
C ILE A 109 -10.39 8.16 -2.71
N ASP A 110 -9.21 7.68 -3.10
CA ASP A 110 -8.49 8.11 -4.29
C ASP A 110 -9.33 7.89 -5.56
N HIS A 111 -9.96 6.73 -5.70
CA HIS A 111 -10.81 6.40 -6.84
C HIS A 111 -12.10 7.21 -6.84
N MET A 112 -12.75 7.32 -5.69
CA MET A 112 -14.01 8.07 -5.56
C MET A 112 -13.82 9.55 -5.84
N SER A 113 -12.74 10.15 -5.33
CA SER A 113 -12.42 11.56 -5.57
C SER A 113 -12.02 11.80 -7.03
N ALA A 114 -11.24 10.90 -7.63
CA ALA A 114 -10.89 10.97 -9.04
C ALA A 114 -12.14 10.91 -9.93
N LYS A 115 -12.99 9.90 -9.70
CA LYS A 115 -14.22 9.71 -10.48
C LYS A 115 -15.16 10.91 -10.36
N LYS A 116 -15.34 11.45 -9.15
CA LYS A 116 -16.15 12.67 -8.93
C LYS A 116 -15.66 13.87 -9.76
N ILE A 117 -14.33 14.05 -9.87
CA ILE A 117 -13.76 15.16 -10.67
C ILE A 117 -13.94 14.88 -12.16
N ILE A 118 -13.67 13.65 -12.61
CA ILE A 118 -13.81 13.23 -14.00
C ILE A 118 -15.26 13.42 -14.46
N ASP A 119 -16.23 12.95 -13.69
CA ASP A 119 -17.65 13.07 -14.04
C ASP A 119 -18.08 14.52 -14.14
N LYS A 120 -17.69 15.35 -13.16
CA LYS A 120 -17.98 16.80 -13.21
C LYS A 120 -17.38 17.48 -14.45
N LEU A 121 -16.16 17.10 -14.88
CA LEU A 121 -15.57 17.65 -16.09
C LEU A 121 -16.34 17.22 -17.34
N LYS A 122 -16.73 15.95 -17.42
CA LYS A 122 -17.54 15.42 -18.53
C LYS A 122 -18.92 16.04 -18.62
N GLU A 123 -19.61 16.22 -17.49
CA GLU A 123 -20.89 16.93 -17.40
C GLU A 123 -20.79 18.37 -17.97
N ASN A 124 -19.65 19.01 -17.82
CA ASN A 124 -19.36 20.33 -18.39
C ASN A 124 -18.78 20.26 -19.82
N SER A 125 -18.89 19.13 -20.50
CA SER A 125 -18.37 18.92 -21.85
C SER A 125 -16.86 19.19 -22.01
N CYS A 126 -16.08 19.02 -20.94
CA CYS A 126 -14.63 19.18 -20.98
C CYS A 126 -13.94 17.94 -21.54
N SER A 127 -12.94 18.14 -22.38
CA SER A 127 -12.01 17.07 -22.81
C SER A 127 -10.91 16.90 -21.77
N ILE A 128 -10.61 15.64 -21.42
CA ILE A 128 -9.59 15.30 -20.42
C ILE A 128 -8.39 14.71 -21.15
N TYR A 129 -7.30 15.46 -21.22
CA TYR A 129 -6.06 15.04 -21.90
C TYR A 129 -5.06 14.35 -20.96
N SER A 130 -5.08 14.71 -19.68
CA SER A 130 -4.11 14.22 -18.70
C SER A 130 -4.78 13.95 -17.38
N PHE A 131 -4.47 12.76 -16.82
CA PHE A 131 -4.86 12.34 -15.49
C PHE A 131 -3.61 11.90 -14.72
N LYS A 132 -3.30 12.60 -13.64
CA LYS A 132 -2.22 12.24 -12.72
C LYS A 132 -2.79 12.16 -11.30
N SER A 133 -2.71 10.98 -10.67
CA SER A 133 -3.18 10.74 -9.30
C SER A 133 -2.06 10.16 -8.45
N TYR A 134 -1.73 10.84 -7.36
CA TYR A 134 -0.66 10.44 -6.47
C TYR A 134 -1.17 10.28 -5.04
N THR A 135 -0.87 9.14 -4.43
CA THR A 135 -1.18 8.83 -3.04
C THR A 135 0.05 8.34 -2.31
N GLY A 136 0.06 8.48 -0.99
CA GLY A 136 1.13 7.93 -0.16
C GLY A 136 0.89 8.17 1.32
N GLY A 137 1.33 7.25 2.15
CA GLY A 137 1.43 7.48 3.59
C GLY A 137 2.52 8.51 3.84
N LEU A 138 2.13 9.70 4.29
CA LEU A 138 3.04 10.78 4.69
C LEU A 138 2.97 10.96 6.19
N ILE A 139 4.09 11.35 6.79
CA ILE A 139 4.14 11.69 8.22
C ILE A 139 3.54 13.08 8.38
N ALA A 140 2.67 13.24 9.39
CA ALA A 140 2.20 14.55 9.81
C ALA A 140 3.39 15.40 10.28
N PRO A 141 3.41 16.72 9.97
CA PRO A 141 4.56 17.57 10.26
C PRO A 141 5.05 17.51 11.71
N GLU A 142 4.14 17.41 12.66
CA GLU A 142 4.44 17.31 14.09
C GLU A 142 5.10 15.98 14.50
N SER A 143 5.02 14.97 13.64
CA SER A 143 5.60 13.63 13.87
C SER A 143 6.82 13.35 12.99
N ASP A 144 7.22 14.30 12.14
CA ASP A 144 8.34 14.16 11.19
C ASP A 144 9.67 14.48 11.90
N ASN A 145 10.22 13.50 12.59
CA ASN A 145 11.38 13.63 13.47
C ASN A 145 12.52 12.66 13.13
N ASN A 146 12.63 12.23 11.89
CA ASN A 146 13.76 11.42 11.42
C ASN A 146 14.22 11.87 10.02
N SER A 147 15.47 11.54 9.69
CA SER A 147 16.12 11.95 8.42
C SER A 147 15.51 11.32 7.16
N TRP A 148 14.71 10.28 7.30
CA TRP A 148 13.97 9.69 6.17
C TRP A 148 12.73 10.50 5.80
N ASN A 149 12.23 11.36 6.70
CA ASN A 149 10.92 11.98 6.58
C ASN A 149 9.82 10.94 6.26
N TYR A 150 9.98 9.76 6.84
CA TYR A 150 9.12 8.61 6.61
C TYR A 150 9.04 7.71 7.87
N LYS A 151 7.88 7.13 8.10
CA LYS A 151 7.64 6.08 9.08
C LYS A 151 6.74 5.00 8.50
N PHE A 152 6.95 3.76 8.91
CA PHE A 152 6.01 2.69 8.62
C PHE A 152 4.77 2.85 9.49
N THR A 153 3.65 3.23 8.90
CA THR A 153 2.37 3.46 9.58
C THR A 153 1.36 2.33 9.37
N TRP A 154 1.73 1.35 8.58
CA TRP A 154 0.94 0.17 8.26
C TRP A 154 1.89 -1.03 8.08
N ASN A 155 1.60 -2.00 7.23
CA ASN A 155 2.42 -3.20 7.08
C ASN A 155 3.80 -2.89 6.44
N PRO A 156 4.93 -2.98 7.20
CA PRO A 156 6.26 -2.66 6.68
C PRO A 156 6.66 -3.53 5.50
N ARG A 157 6.34 -4.83 5.52
CA ARG A 157 6.64 -5.75 4.43
C ARG A 157 6.01 -5.29 3.11
N ASN A 158 4.74 -4.87 3.14
CA ASN A 158 4.07 -4.38 1.94
C ASN A 158 4.72 -3.12 1.37
N VAL A 159 5.29 -2.27 2.21
CA VAL A 159 6.04 -1.08 1.76
C VAL A 159 7.35 -1.50 1.11
N VAL A 160 8.10 -2.41 1.73
CA VAL A 160 9.39 -2.89 1.20
C VAL A 160 9.22 -3.60 -0.15
N LEU A 161 8.17 -4.41 -0.28
CA LEU A 161 7.88 -5.17 -1.49
C LEU A 161 7.04 -4.41 -2.53
N ALA A 162 6.62 -3.17 -2.22
CA ALA A 162 5.80 -2.39 -3.13
C ALA A 162 6.52 -2.14 -4.46
N GLY A 163 5.87 -2.53 -5.57
CA GLY A 163 6.43 -2.41 -6.91
C GLY A 163 7.22 -3.62 -7.40
N GLN A 164 7.53 -4.58 -6.54
CA GLN A 164 8.10 -5.86 -6.98
C GLN A 164 7.05 -6.71 -7.72
N GLY A 165 7.52 -7.61 -8.56
CA GLY A 165 6.68 -8.58 -9.28
C GLY A 165 6.10 -8.09 -10.61
N SER A 166 5.91 -6.79 -10.84
CA SER A 166 5.48 -6.25 -12.13
C SER A 166 5.98 -4.82 -12.35
N PRO A 167 6.29 -4.44 -13.60
CA PRO A 167 6.66 -3.07 -13.91
C PRO A 167 5.50 -2.09 -13.68
N ALA A 168 5.82 -0.84 -13.38
CA ALA A 168 4.85 0.23 -13.49
C ALA A 168 4.53 0.46 -14.97
N LYS A 169 3.22 0.50 -15.30
CA LYS A 169 2.72 0.70 -16.66
C LYS A 169 1.86 1.96 -16.68
N TYR A 170 2.17 2.86 -17.59
CA TYR A 170 1.43 4.11 -17.73
C TYR A 170 1.50 4.63 -19.17
N ILE A 171 0.71 5.64 -19.48
CA ILE A 171 0.80 6.34 -20.75
C ILE A 171 1.15 7.80 -20.48
N GLU A 172 2.07 8.33 -21.26
CA GLU A 172 2.52 9.71 -21.19
C GLU A 172 2.71 10.26 -22.60
N ASN A 173 2.00 11.35 -22.93
CA ASN A 173 2.01 11.96 -24.25
C ASN A 173 1.77 10.93 -25.37
N LYS A 174 0.74 10.11 -25.23
CA LYS A 174 0.33 9.02 -26.16
C LYS A 174 1.33 7.86 -26.26
N LYS A 175 2.39 7.84 -25.44
CA LYS A 175 3.41 6.78 -25.47
C LYS A 175 3.29 5.88 -24.25
N TYR A 176 3.17 4.57 -24.46
CA TYR A 176 3.20 3.59 -23.38
C TYR A 176 4.58 3.53 -22.75
N LYS A 177 4.61 3.52 -21.44
CA LYS A 177 5.82 3.42 -20.62
C LYS A 177 5.74 2.20 -19.73
N TYR A 178 6.87 1.50 -19.62
CA TYR A 178 7.06 0.33 -18.78
C TYR A 178 8.31 0.54 -17.95
N LEU A 179 8.14 0.62 -16.64
CA LEU A 179 9.22 0.95 -15.72
C LEU A 179 9.43 -0.20 -14.74
N PRO A 180 10.50 -1.00 -14.89
CA PRO A 180 10.79 -2.09 -13.97
C PRO A 180 11.14 -1.57 -12.59
N TYR A 181 10.96 -2.41 -11.56
CA TYR A 181 11.13 -2.03 -10.16
C TYR A 181 12.50 -1.43 -9.84
N ASN A 182 13.57 -2.02 -10.37
CA ASN A 182 14.95 -1.57 -10.15
C ASN A 182 15.26 -0.18 -10.72
N ARG A 183 14.36 0.38 -11.54
CA ARG A 183 14.48 1.73 -12.12
C ARG A 183 13.35 2.67 -11.69
N LEU A 184 12.44 2.18 -10.86
CA LEU A 184 11.23 2.91 -10.47
C LEU A 184 11.57 4.26 -9.81
N PHE A 185 12.52 4.24 -8.89
CA PHE A 185 12.90 5.39 -8.09
C PHE A 185 13.89 6.34 -8.76
N GLU A 186 14.37 6.00 -9.97
CA GLU A 186 15.16 6.88 -10.82
C GLU A 186 14.27 7.82 -11.66
N ASN A 187 12.98 7.50 -11.80
CA ASN A 187 12.01 8.24 -12.63
C ASN A 187 11.05 9.01 -11.74
N THR A 188 11.54 10.02 -11.08
CA THR A 188 10.76 10.87 -10.18
C THR A 188 10.50 12.24 -10.80
N GLU A 189 9.30 12.77 -10.56
CA GLU A 189 8.92 14.16 -10.84
C GLU A 189 8.81 14.89 -9.51
N ARG A 190 9.33 16.13 -9.44
CA ARG A 190 9.15 16.99 -8.28
C ARG A 190 7.90 17.83 -8.44
N ILE A 191 7.01 17.74 -7.48
CA ILE A 191 5.82 18.57 -7.41
C ILE A 191 5.84 19.44 -6.15
N LYS A 192 5.12 20.57 -6.20
CA LYS A 192 4.90 21.44 -5.05
C LYS A 192 3.41 21.45 -4.71
N ILE A 193 3.10 21.21 -3.45
CA ILE A 193 1.73 21.34 -2.92
C ILE A 193 1.73 22.59 -2.04
N ASN A 194 0.81 23.51 -2.31
CA ASN A 194 0.68 24.72 -1.52
C ASN A 194 0.52 24.38 -0.03
N GLU A 195 1.19 25.16 0.83
CA GLU A 195 1.23 24.99 2.30
C GLU A 195 2.01 23.75 2.79
N TYR A 196 2.23 22.70 1.96
CA TYR A 196 2.88 21.46 2.36
C TYR A 196 4.31 21.32 1.81
N GLY A 197 4.72 22.16 0.85
CA GLY A 197 6.07 22.16 0.29
C GLY A 197 6.27 21.22 -0.89
N GLY A 198 7.53 20.79 -1.07
CA GLY A 198 7.94 19.91 -2.17
C GLY A 198 7.81 18.43 -1.86
N PHE A 199 7.51 17.66 -2.90
CA PHE A 199 7.41 16.20 -2.85
C PHE A 199 8.01 15.59 -4.10
N ASP A 200 8.50 14.37 -3.99
CA ASP A 200 8.88 13.55 -5.12
C ASP A 200 7.77 12.53 -5.39
N VAL A 201 7.36 12.42 -6.65
CA VAL A 201 6.35 11.46 -7.11
C VAL A 201 6.92 10.52 -8.14
N TYR A 202 6.45 9.29 -8.17
CA TYR A 202 6.87 8.27 -9.12
C TYR A 202 5.72 7.34 -9.49
N PRO A 203 5.70 6.78 -10.72
CA PRO A 203 4.65 5.88 -11.16
C PRO A 203 4.54 4.65 -10.25
N ASN A 204 3.33 4.14 -10.09
CA ASN A 204 3.08 2.96 -9.26
C ASN A 204 2.21 1.96 -10.01
N ARG A 205 2.65 0.69 -10.04
CA ARG A 205 1.92 -0.44 -10.61
C ARG A 205 1.36 -0.18 -12.02
N ASP A 206 0.20 -0.76 -12.33
CA ASP A 206 -0.46 -0.65 -13.62
C ASP A 206 -1.54 0.45 -13.59
N SER A 207 -1.21 1.62 -14.13
CA SER A 207 -2.15 2.73 -14.28
C SER A 207 -3.16 2.49 -15.41
N LEU A 208 -2.81 1.66 -16.41
CA LEU A 208 -3.56 1.52 -17.66
C LEU A 208 -4.90 0.81 -17.48
N LYS A 209 -4.98 -0.11 -16.52
CA LYS A 209 -6.21 -0.84 -16.21
C LYS A 209 -7.34 0.07 -15.72
N TYR A 210 -7.02 1.30 -15.31
CA TYR A 210 -8.02 2.29 -14.86
C TYR A 210 -8.60 3.14 -15.99
N ARG A 211 -8.09 3.00 -17.22
CA ARG A 211 -8.63 3.71 -18.40
C ARG A 211 -10.11 3.40 -18.62
N GLU A 212 -10.45 2.13 -18.64
CA GLU A 212 -11.84 1.67 -18.76
C GLU A 212 -12.67 2.01 -17.52
N ILE A 213 -12.12 1.80 -16.32
CA ILE A 213 -12.82 2.04 -15.05
C ILE A 213 -13.22 3.52 -14.90
N TYR A 214 -12.37 4.44 -15.39
CA TYR A 214 -12.64 5.87 -15.34
C TYR A 214 -13.30 6.39 -16.61
N ASP A 215 -13.53 5.52 -17.62
CA ASP A 215 -14.02 5.91 -18.93
C ASP A 215 -13.16 7.02 -19.56
N LEU A 216 -11.84 6.77 -19.62
CA LEU A 216 -10.78 7.63 -20.15
C LEU A 216 -9.97 6.90 -21.24
N ASN A 217 -10.65 6.18 -22.14
CA ASN A 217 -10.00 5.30 -23.12
C ASN A 217 -9.05 6.02 -24.09
N ASP A 218 -9.35 7.28 -24.43
CA ASP A 218 -8.59 8.09 -25.37
C ASP A 218 -7.60 9.05 -24.71
N ILE A 219 -7.36 8.91 -23.40
CA ILE A 219 -6.49 9.82 -22.66
C ILE A 219 -5.05 9.76 -23.15
N GLU A 220 -4.41 10.91 -23.28
CA GLU A 220 -3.03 11.01 -23.77
C GLU A 220 -1.99 10.76 -22.68
N THR A 221 -2.31 11.10 -21.43
CA THR A 221 -1.44 10.87 -20.27
C THR A 221 -2.26 10.32 -19.12
N MET A 222 -1.89 9.16 -18.59
CA MET A 222 -2.50 8.56 -17.42
C MET A 222 -1.45 7.95 -16.52
N ILE A 223 -1.25 8.54 -15.35
CA ILE A 223 -0.27 8.11 -14.35
C ILE A 223 -0.96 8.02 -12.99
N ARG A 224 -0.93 6.85 -12.40
CA ARG A 224 -1.13 6.68 -10.96
C ARG A 224 0.23 6.45 -10.31
N GLY A 225 0.48 7.09 -9.20
CA GLY A 225 1.79 7.06 -8.61
C GLY A 225 1.78 7.21 -7.09
N THR A 226 2.97 7.13 -6.54
CA THR A 226 3.22 7.31 -5.12
C THR A 226 3.87 8.68 -4.89
N ILE A 227 3.43 9.36 -3.83
CA ILE A 227 4.01 10.61 -3.36
C ILE A 227 4.83 10.38 -2.09
N ARG A 228 6.00 11.01 -1.99
CA ARG A 228 6.90 10.96 -0.84
C ARG A 228 7.54 12.32 -0.59
N LYS A 229 8.07 12.53 0.61
CA LYS A 229 8.92 13.70 0.89
C LYS A 229 10.15 13.69 -0.02
N VAL A 230 10.66 14.89 -0.31
CA VAL A 230 11.85 15.08 -1.16
C VAL A 230 13.03 14.27 -0.61
N GLY A 231 13.70 13.54 -1.51
CA GLY A 231 14.86 12.72 -1.20
C GLY A 231 14.57 11.26 -0.86
N PHE A 232 13.34 10.92 -0.43
CA PHE A 232 12.98 9.53 -0.14
C PHE A 232 13.26 8.56 -1.31
N PRO A 233 12.89 8.85 -2.57
CA PRO A 233 13.17 7.94 -3.68
C PRO A 233 14.66 7.65 -3.87
N ASN A 234 15.51 8.66 -3.72
CA ASN A 234 16.95 8.49 -3.86
C ASN A 234 17.51 7.55 -2.79
N SER A 235 17.13 7.77 -1.53
CA SER A 235 17.56 6.92 -0.41
C SER A 235 17.02 5.49 -0.55
N TRP A 236 15.76 5.34 -0.94
CA TRP A 236 15.16 4.03 -1.15
C TRP A 236 15.81 3.25 -2.30
N ASN A 237 16.17 3.96 -3.38
CA ASN A 237 16.87 3.36 -4.51
C ASN A 237 18.22 2.73 -4.11
N MET A 238 18.89 3.27 -3.09
CA MET A 238 20.12 2.67 -2.57
C MET A 238 19.86 1.31 -1.93
N LEU A 239 18.78 1.16 -1.18
CA LEU A 239 18.40 -0.13 -0.59
C LEU A 239 18.10 -1.17 -1.68
N ILE A 240 17.45 -0.75 -2.76
CA ILE A 240 17.16 -1.61 -3.92
C ILE A 240 18.46 -2.04 -4.60
N ARG A 241 19.35 -1.10 -4.88
CA ARG A 241 20.64 -1.36 -5.54
C ARG A 241 21.57 -2.23 -4.68
N LEU A 242 21.42 -2.19 -3.36
CA LEU A 242 22.10 -3.09 -2.43
C LEU A 242 21.45 -4.48 -2.35
N GLY A 243 20.26 -4.69 -2.94
CA GLY A 243 19.53 -5.94 -2.84
C GLY A 243 18.76 -6.14 -1.52
N LEU A 244 18.69 -5.12 -0.65
CA LEU A 244 18.08 -5.21 0.68
C LEU A 244 16.54 -5.30 0.66
N THR A 245 15.92 -5.10 -0.48
CA THR A 245 14.48 -5.22 -0.68
C THR A 245 14.05 -6.53 -1.35
N ASP A 246 15.01 -7.41 -1.69
CA ASP A 246 14.74 -8.68 -2.34
C ASP A 246 14.49 -9.78 -1.28
N ASP A 247 13.31 -10.39 -1.32
CA ASP A 247 12.91 -11.48 -0.43
C ASP A 247 12.79 -12.83 -1.14
N SER A 248 13.35 -12.95 -2.35
CA SER A 248 13.31 -14.18 -3.16
C SER A 248 14.18 -15.31 -2.60
N PHE A 249 15.06 -15.02 -1.65
CA PHE A 249 15.98 -15.99 -1.06
C PHE A 249 15.98 -15.94 0.48
N LYS A 250 16.45 -17.03 1.09
CA LYS A 250 16.67 -17.11 2.54
C LYS A 250 18.15 -16.95 2.84
N MET A 251 18.46 -16.14 3.83
CA MET A 251 19.83 -16.00 4.34
C MET A 251 20.13 -17.06 5.40
N PHE A 252 21.34 -17.61 5.36
CA PHE A 252 21.84 -18.56 6.36
C PHE A 252 22.64 -17.84 7.45
N ASP A 253 22.76 -18.46 8.62
CA ASP A 253 23.59 -18.01 9.75
C ASP A 253 23.35 -16.54 10.14
N CYS A 254 22.08 -16.17 10.33
CA CYS A 254 21.69 -14.79 10.63
C CYS A 254 21.53 -14.49 12.12
N LYS A 255 21.59 -15.52 13.00
CA LYS A 255 21.15 -15.40 14.40
C LYS A 255 21.95 -14.36 15.19
N ASP A 256 23.27 -14.29 14.97
CA ASP A 256 24.18 -13.46 15.76
C ASP A 256 24.87 -12.36 14.93
N LEU A 257 24.27 -11.99 13.79
CA LEU A 257 24.81 -10.94 12.93
C LEU A 257 24.60 -9.55 13.55
N SER A 258 25.68 -8.77 13.57
CA SER A 258 25.54 -7.32 13.69
C SER A 258 24.92 -6.73 12.40
N TYR A 259 24.36 -5.52 12.47
CA TYR A 259 23.86 -4.82 11.27
C TYR A 259 24.98 -4.60 10.23
N ARG A 260 26.22 -4.40 10.69
CA ARG A 260 27.39 -4.24 9.81
C ARG A 260 27.72 -5.54 9.07
N ASP A 261 27.69 -6.68 9.77
CA ASP A 261 27.92 -7.98 9.16
C ASP A 261 26.79 -8.35 8.18
N PHE A 262 25.55 -8.05 8.56
CA PHE A 262 24.40 -8.21 7.68
C PHE A 262 24.60 -7.44 6.37
N LEU A 263 24.90 -6.14 6.44
CA LEU A 263 25.12 -5.32 5.26
C LEU A 263 26.30 -5.82 4.42
N ASN A 264 27.39 -6.24 5.07
CA ASN A 264 28.59 -6.73 4.40
C ASN A 264 28.34 -8.00 3.57
N ARG A 265 27.28 -8.77 3.85
CA ARG A 265 26.88 -9.93 3.03
C ARG A 265 26.35 -9.58 1.64
N PHE A 266 25.93 -8.35 1.45
CA PHE A 266 25.47 -7.83 0.14
C PHE A 266 26.60 -7.10 -0.63
N LEU A 267 27.77 -6.98 -0.04
CA LEU A 267 28.88 -6.21 -0.60
C LEU A 267 29.99 -7.11 -1.15
N PRO A 268 30.71 -6.67 -2.19
CA PRO A 268 31.87 -7.42 -2.70
C PRO A 268 32.90 -7.69 -1.61
N TYR A 269 33.47 -8.89 -1.65
CA TYR A 269 34.54 -9.24 -0.71
C TYR A 269 35.79 -8.40 -0.96
N ASN A 270 36.21 -7.64 0.03
CA ASN A 270 37.47 -6.88 0.04
C ASN A 270 37.93 -6.66 1.48
N LYS A 271 39.13 -7.16 1.82
CA LYS A 271 39.70 -7.05 3.17
C LYS A 271 40.23 -5.66 3.49
N SER A 272 40.59 -4.87 2.48
CA SER A 272 41.24 -3.57 2.64
C SER A 272 40.26 -2.40 2.76
N LEU A 273 38.98 -2.63 2.44
CA LEU A 273 37.95 -1.60 2.45
C LEU A 273 36.99 -1.76 3.62
N THR A 274 36.61 -0.66 4.22
CA THR A 274 35.51 -0.61 5.20
C THR A 274 34.16 -0.90 4.53
N VAL A 275 33.13 -1.17 5.32
CA VAL A 275 31.76 -1.38 4.78
C VAL A 275 31.28 -0.12 4.05
N GLU A 276 31.55 1.05 4.60
CA GLU A 276 31.19 2.34 4.03
C GLU A 276 31.85 2.56 2.66
N GLU A 277 33.13 2.29 2.55
CA GLU A 277 33.87 2.39 1.28
C GLU A 277 33.34 1.40 0.24
N LYS A 278 33.02 0.17 0.64
CA LYS A 278 32.41 -0.83 -0.26
C LYS A 278 31.03 -0.36 -0.76
N VAL A 279 30.18 0.19 0.12
CA VAL A 279 28.90 0.77 -0.25
C VAL A 279 29.09 1.94 -1.22
N LYS A 280 29.99 2.88 -0.88
CA LYS A 280 30.31 4.03 -1.74
C LYS A 280 30.75 3.58 -3.13
N ASN A 281 31.63 2.60 -3.22
CA ASN A 281 32.14 2.08 -4.49
C ASN A 281 31.05 1.35 -5.29
N LEU A 282 30.29 0.45 -4.65
CA LEU A 282 29.23 -0.32 -5.30
C LEU A 282 28.10 0.57 -5.87
N LEU A 283 27.72 1.58 -5.10
CA LEU A 283 26.64 2.50 -5.47
C LEU A 283 27.14 3.69 -6.31
N ASN A 284 28.47 3.83 -6.51
CA ASN A 284 29.09 4.95 -7.22
C ASN A 284 28.66 6.32 -6.65
N ILE A 285 28.69 6.41 -5.31
CA ILE A 285 28.30 7.64 -4.59
C ILE A 285 29.42 8.68 -4.74
N LYS A 286 29.08 9.86 -5.24
CA LYS A 286 30.00 10.99 -5.36
C LYS A 286 30.08 11.78 -4.05
N GLU A 287 31.20 12.46 -3.80
CA GLU A 287 31.37 13.24 -2.57
C GLU A 287 30.27 14.30 -2.34
N LYS A 288 29.77 14.90 -3.40
CA LYS A 288 28.65 15.84 -3.35
C LYS A 288 27.31 15.23 -2.89
N ASP A 289 27.20 13.90 -2.91
CA ASP A 289 25.98 13.17 -2.55
C ASP A 289 26.05 12.61 -1.11
N ILE A 290 27.11 12.95 -0.35
CA ILE A 290 27.37 12.39 0.99
C ILE A 290 26.35 12.88 2.04
N ASP A 291 25.75 14.05 1.89
CA ASP A 291 24.89 14.64 2.94
C ASP A 291 23.61 13.84 3.22
N TRP A 292 23.15 13.04 2.29
CA TRP A 292 21.99 12.15 2.52
C TRP A 292 22.38 10.71 2.82
N VAL A 293 23.66 10.37 2.80
CA VAL A 293 24.21 9.07 3.21
C VAL A 293 24.51 9.03 4.72
N LYS A 294 24.73 10.19 5.34
CA LYS A 294 24.91 10.35 6.79
C LYS A 294 23.59 10.25 7.53
#